data_3e5ad51e6f7d27e9b346f9fbf2e05c57
#
_entry.id   3e5ad51e6f7d27e9b346f9fbf2e05c57
#
_cell.length_a   1.000
_cell.length_b   1.000
_cell.length_c   1.000
_cell.angle_alpha   90.00
_cell.angle_beta   90.00
_cell.angle_gamma   90.00
#
_symmetry.space_group_name_H-M   'P 1'
#
loop_
_entity.id
_entity.type
_entity.pdbx_description
1 polymer ?
#
loop_
_entity_poly.entity_id
_entity_poly.type
_entity_poly.pdbx_seq_one_letter_code
_entity_poly.pdbx_strand_id
1 'polypeptide(L)'
;MAHIGIKIKELRKKKDMTQEKLAEYLHVSFQAVSKWETGAATPDLSLIVPLARLLDVTTDELFGISNNVDERQAELLKIWQETWNTGDTEKRYEISKAAVSEYPGNFDYLMWLADAEASYAIHNCVRHSDDQKEHFQNAVKYYEMIIEDCTDNDVKNDAIYGIVMTLPDIGRRDEAVSYAKQH
;
A
#
# COMPACT_ATOMS: atom_id res chain seq x y z
N MET A 1 12.85 9.59 -7.14
CA MET A 1 14.15 9.49 -6.42
C MET A 1 14.93 10.81 -6.29
N ALA A 2 14.49 11.91 -6.91
CA ALA A 2 15.14 13.23 -6.73
C ALA A 2 14.93 13.86 -5.33
N HIS A 3 14.00 13.35 -4.53
CA HIS A 3 13.62 13.96 -3.26
C HIS A 3 14.68 13.84 -2.15
N ILE A 4 15.34 12.70 -1.99
CA ILE A 4 16.27 12.49 -0.86
C ILE A 4 17.48 13.44 -0.91
N GLY A 5 18.05 13.70 -2.07
CA GLY A 5 19.20 14.60 -2.22
C GLY A 5 18.85 16.06 -1.87
N ILE A 6 17.68 16.51 -2.28
CA ILE A 6 17.16 17.84 -1.93
C ILE A 6 16.98 17.94 -0.41
N LYS A 7 16.40 16.89 0.20
CA LYS A 7 16.16 16.87 1.64
C LYS A 7 17.46 16.85 2.45
N ILE A 8 18.46 16.07 2.02
CA ILE A 8 19.80 16.09 2.63
C ILE A 8 20.37 17.52 2.61
N LYS A 9 20.30 18.20 1.46
CA LYS A 9 20.79 19.57 1.31
C LYS A 9 20.08 20.56 2.23
N GLU A 10 18.75 20.47 2.33
CA GLU A 10 17.94 21.32 3.20
C GLU A 10 18.30 21.12 4.68
N LEU A 11 18.32 19.86 5.14
CA LEU A 11 18.61 19.50 6.52
C LEU A 11 20.04 19.84 6.92
N ARG A 12 21.01 19.60 6.03
CA ARG A 12 22.41 20.01 6.24
C ARG A 12 22.52 21.51 6.42
N LYS A 13 21.88 22.30 5.54
CA LYS A 13 21.87 23.76 5.64
C LYS A 13 21.19 24.26 6.91
N LYS A 14 20.10 23.61 7.33
CA LYS A 14 19.42 23.93 8.59
C LYS A 14 20.32 23.76 9.82
N LYS A 15 21.32 22.86 9.72
CA LYS A 15 22.34 22.63 10.76
C LYS A 15 23.64 23.45 10.54
N ASP A 16 23.64 24.42 9.64
CA ASP A 16 24.82 25.23 9.30
C ASP A 16 26.06 24.39 8.95
N MET A 17 25.85 23.22 8.34
CA MET A 17 26.89 22.26 8.01
C MET A 17 27.33 22.42 6.55
N THR A 18 28.65 22.35 6.27
CA THR A 18 29.16 22.30 4.89
C THR A 18 29.06 20.87 4.31
N GLN A 19 29.16 20.73 2.98
CA GLN A 19 29.20 19.40 2.35
C GLN A 19 30.44 18.61 2.78
N GLU A 20 31.57 19.28 2.95
CA GLU A 20 32.81 18.69 3.42
C GLU A 20 32.64 18.12 4.83
N LYS A 21 32.00 18.88 5.72
CA LYS A 21 31.77 18.46 7.11
C LYS A 21 30.81 17.28 7.18
N LEU A 22 29.74 17.29 6.36
CA LEU A 22 28.84 16.14 6.24
C LEU A 22 29.57 14.89 5.74
N ALA A 23 30.44 15.05 4.74
CA ALA A 23 31.25 13.98 4.17
C ALA A 23 32.24 13.38 5.21
N GLU A 24 32.88 14.25 6.00
CA GLU A 24 33.79 13.85 7.09
C GLU A 24 33.07 12.97 8.12
N TYR A 25 31.91 13.40 8.63
CA TYR A 25 31.15 12.63 9.61
C TYR A 25 30.64 11.28 9.11
N LEU A 26 30.40 11.17 7.81
CA LEU A 26 29.91 9.93 7.19
C LEU A 26 31.03 9.07 6.60
N HIS A 27 32.30 9.51 6.71
CA HIS A 27 33.46 8.86 6.14
C HIS A 27 33.34 8.62 4.63
N VAL A 28 32.78 9.58 3.90
CA VAL A 28 32.63 9.56 2.45
C VAL A 28 33.37 10.74 1.80
N SER A 29 33.47 10.73 0.48
CA SER A 29 34.06 11.86 -0.22
C SER A 29 33.09 13.06 -0.33
N PHE A 30 33.60 14.26 -0.34
CA PHE A 30 32.85 15.47 -0.67
C PHE A 30 32.06 15.32 -1.99
N GLN A 31 32.69 14.72 -3.00
CA GLN A 31 32.06 14.48 -4.29
C GLN A 31 30.84 13.57 -4.21
N ALA A 32 30.83 12.60 -3.28
CA ALA A 32 29.67 11.77 -3.04
C ALA A 32 28.48 12.60 -2.52
N VAL A 33 28.71 13.42 -1.48
CA VAL A 33 27.67 14.31 -0.92
C VAL A 33 27.16 15.29 -1.98
N SER A 34 28.07 15.88 -2.78
CA SER A 34 27.67 16.78 -3.87
C SER A 34 26.80 16.08 -4.92
N LYS A 35 27.11 14.83 -5.29
CA LYS A 35 26.31 14.04 -6.22
C LYS A 35 24.92 13.69 -5.63
N TRP A 36 24.85 13.41 -4.32
CA TRP A 36 23.56 13.16 -3.67
C TRP A 36 22.67 14.40 -3.72
N GLU A 37 23.22 15.56 -3.33
CA GLU A 37 22.48 16.83 -3.27
C GLU A 37 22.04 17.34 -4.65
N THR A 38 22.74 16.94 -5.72
CA THR A 38 22.37 17.27 -7.11
C THR A 38 21.48 16.21 -7.77
N GLY A 39 21.24 15.08 -7.09
CA GLY A 39 20.47 13.96 -7.64
C GLY A 39 21.24 13.10 -8.67
N ALA A 40 22.55 13.35 -8.85
CA ALA A 40 23.40 12.56 -9.75
C ALA A 40 23.73 11.17 -9.21
N ALA A 41 23.58 10.96 -7.88
CA ALA A 41 23.68 9.66 -7.22
C ALA A 41 22.77 9.66 -5.98
N THR A 42 22.55 8.48 -5.41
CA THR A 42 21.88 8.30 -4.12
C THR A 42 22.88 7.81 -3.08
N PRO A 43 22.68 8.12 -1.78
CA PRO A 43 23.43 7.48 -0.71
C PRO A 43 23.26 5.96 -0.75
N ASP A 44 24.30 5.23 -0.35
CA ASP A 44 24.19 3.80 -0.07
C ASP A 44 23.19 3.56 1.07
N LEU A 45 22.45 2.45 1.02
CA LEU A 45 21.46 2.09 2.02
C LEU A 45 22.04 2.06 3.45
N SER A 46 23.30 1.63 3.59
CA SER A 46 24.02 1.61 4.86
C SER A 46 24.23 2.99 5.50
N LEU A 47 24.19 4.05 4.69
CA LEU A 47 24.36 5.43 5.13
C LEU A 47 23.03 6.13 5.51
N ILE A 48 21.89 5.55 5.20
CA ILE A 48 20.59 6.17 5.45
C ILE A 48 20.37 6.44 6.95
N VAL A 49 20.58 5.42 7.79
CA VAL A 49 20.43 5.57 9.25
C VAL A 49 21.47 6.52 9.85
N PRO A 50 22.78 6.43 9.52
CA PRO A 50 23.77 7.43 9.92
C PRO A 50 23.41 8.86 9.49
N LEU A 51 22.94 9.07 8.26
CA LEU A 51 22.48 10.36 7.76
C LEU A 51 21.31 10.91 8.59
N ALA A 52 20.28 10.12 8.82
CA ALA A 52 19.12 10.51 9.60
C ALA A 52 19.51 10.93 11.03
N ARG A 53 20.36 10.14 11.70
CA ARG A 53 20.88 10.45 13.04
C ARG A 53 21.73 11.73 13.07
N LEU A 54 22.63 11.89 12.10
CA LEU A 54 23.50 13.07 12.01
C LEU A 54 22.69 14.36 11.74
N LEU A 55 21.66 14.25 10.92
CA LEU A 55 20.76 15.36 10.58
C LEU A 55 19.64 15.56 11.61
N ASP A 56 19.53 14.68 12.63
CA ASP A 56 18.55 14.74 13.71
C ASP A 56 17.11 14.69 13.21
N VAL A 57 16.87 13.72 12.35
CA VAL A 57 15.56 13.44 11.76
C VAL A 57 15.31 11.93 11.74
N THR A 58 14.06 11.54 11.50
CA THR A 58 13.72 10.14 11.19
C THR A 58 14.13 9.77 9.76
N THR A 59 14.21 8.47 9.47
CA THR A 59 14.43 7.99 8.10
C THR A 59 13.31 8.44 7.17
N ASP A 60 12.09 8.46 7.66
CA ASP A 60 10.90 8.88 6.91
C ASP A 60 11.00 10.37 6.53
N GLU A 61 11.39 11.22 7.48
CA GLU A 61 11.65 12.63 7.18
C GLU A 61 12.80 12.83 6.20
N LEU A 62 13.85 11.98 6.29
CA LEU A 62 14.98 12.02 5.34
C LEU A 62 14.54 11.65 3.93
N PHE A 63 13.62 10.70 3.78
CA PHE A 63 13.01 10.33 2.49
C PHE A 63 11.94 11.32 2.04
N GLY A 64 11.60 12.32 2.86
CA GLY A 64 10.52 13.25 2.58
C GLY A 64 9.13 12.61 2.67
N ILE A 65 9.05 11.47 3.35
CA ILE A 65 7.80 10.85 3.76
C ILE A 65 7.35 11.67 4.96
N SER A 66 6.65 12.76 4.70
CA SER A 66 5.99 13.54 5.74
C SER A 66 4.83 12.70 6.30
N ASN A 67 4.26 13.11 7.45
CA ASN A 67 3.08 12.51 8.09
C ASN A 67 1.80 12.54 7.21
N ASN A 68 1.94 12.67 5.89
CA ASN A 68 0.89 12.60 4.89
C ASN A 68 0.34 11.15 4.72
N VAL A 69 0.92 10.16 5.39
CA VAL A 69 0.34 8.81 5.40
C VAL A 69 -1.09 8.89 5.92
N ASP A 70 -1.30 9.57 7.05
CA ASP A 70 -2.64 9.72 7.63
C ASP A 70 -3.60 10.53 6.72
N GLU A 71 -3.10 11.59 6.07
CA GLU A 71 -3.88 12.39 5.12
C GLU A 71 -4.23 11.60 3.85
N ARG A 72 -3.26 10.84 3.32
CA ARG A 72 -3.49 10.02 2.13
C ARG A 72 -4.44 8.86 2.42
N GLN A 73 -4.30 8.21 3.57
CA GLN A 73 -5.23 7.16 4.00
C GLN A 73 -6.64 7.71 4.22
N ALA A 74 -6.78 8.89 4.82
CA ALA A 74 -8.07 9.56 4.98
C ALA A 74 -8.70 9.92 3.63
N GLU A 75 -7.90 10.37 2.64
CA GLU A 75 -8.37 10.63 1.28
C GLU A 75 -8.86 9.35 0.59
N LEU A 76 -8.08 8.26 0.65
CA LEU A 76 -8.45 6.97 0.09
C LEU A 76 -9.76 6.47 0.69
N LEU A 77 -9.88 6.51 2.02
CA LEU A 77 -11.08 6.11 2.75
C LEU A 77 -12.30 6.94 2.32
N LYS A 78 -12.14 8.26 2.22
CA LYS A 78 -13.21 9.16 1.79
C LYS A 78 -13.71 8.81 0.38
N ILE A 79 -12.79 8.65 -0.58
CA ILE A 79 -13.15 8.30 -1.97
C ILE A 79 -13.83 6.93 -1.99
N TRP A 80 -13.29 5.95 -1.27
CA TRP A 80 -13.86 4.61 -1.19
C TRP A 80 -15.30 4.64 -0.63
N GLN A 81 -15.54 5.37 0.46
CA GLN A 81 -16.89 5.56 1.03
C GLN A 81 -17.85 6.25 0.06
N GLU A 82 -17.39 7.26 -0.68
CA GLU A 82 -18.19 7.94 -1.70
C GLU A 82 -18.67 6.98 -2.79
N THR A 83 -17.88 5.95 -3.15
CA THR A 83 -18.28 4.97 -4.16
C THR A 83 -19.46 4.09 -3.72
N TRP A 84 -19.63 3.87 -2.42
CA TRP A 84 -20.80 3.15 -1.87
C TRP A 84 -22.07 3.99 -1.99
N ASN A 85 -21.98 5.30 -1.77
CA ASN A 85 -23.11 6.21 -1.87
C ASN A 85 -23.56 6.42 -3.32
N THR A 86 -22.62 6.38 -4.26
CA THR A 86 -22.89 6.60 -5.70
C THR A 86 -23.16 5.31 -6.45
N GLY A 87 -22.82 4.15 -5.89
CA GLY A 87 -22.88 2.86 -6.59
C GLY A 87 -21.82 2.71 -7.69
N ASP A 88 -20.77 3.54 -7.68
CA ASP A 88 -19.70 3.53 -8.69
C ASP A 88 -18.72 2.37 -8.43
N THR A 89 -19.04 1.21 -8.96
CA THR A 89 -18.28 -0.03 -8.80
C THR A 89 -16.94 0.00 -9.54
N GLU A 90 -16.85 0.70 -10.66
CA GLU A 90 -15.61 0.86 -11.41
C GLU A 90 -14.60 1.71 -10.62
N LYS A 91 -15.04 2.88 -10.14
CA LYS A 91 -14.20 3.74 -9.31
C LYS A 91 -13.80 3.06 -7.99
N ARG A 92 -14.70 2.26 -7.40
CA ARG A 92 -14.37 1.46 -6.20
C ARG A 92 -13.26 0.48 -6.47
N TYR A 93 -13.31 -0.22 -7.58
CA TYR A 93 -12.27 -1.16 -8.00
C TYR A 93 -10.92 -0.45 -8.19
N GLU A 94 -10.89 0.66 -8.92
CA GLU A 94 -9.67 1.42 -9.15
C GLU A 94 -9.05 1.98 -7.86
N ILE A 95 -9.85 2.54 -6.95
CA ILE A 95 -9.33 3.08 -5.69
C ILE A 95 -8.82 1.98 -4.75
N SER A 96 -9.46 0.79 -4.75
CA SER A 96 -9.02 -0.35 -3.96
C SER A 96 -7.68 -0.90 -4.47
N LYS A 97 -7.49 -0.97 -5.79
CA LYS A 97 -6.18 -1.32 -6.40
C LYS A 97 -5.09 -0.33 -6.02
N ALA A 98 -5.39 0.96 -6.10
CA ALA A 98 -4.45 2.01 -5.71
C ALA A 98 -4.06 1.87 -4.23
N ALA A 99 -5.03 1.66 -3.34
CA ALA A 99 -4.80 1.51 -1.91
C ALA A 99 -3.87 0.32 -1.59
N VAL A 100 -4.11 -0.84 -2.18
CA VAL A 100 -3.25 -2.03 -2.02
C VAL A 100 -1.85 -1.80 -2.57
N SER A 101 -1.74 -1.10 -3.72
CA SER A 101 -0.43 -0.78 -4.32
C SER A 101 0.38 0.21 -3.49
N GLU A 102 -0.28 1.22 -2.89
CA GLU A 102 0.36 2.24 -2.06
C GLU A 102 0.73 1.70 -0.66
N TYR A 103 -0.09 0.80 -0.13
CA TYR A 103 0.06 0.23 1.23
C TYR A 103 0.04 -1.30 1.21
N PRO A 104 1.06 -1.95 0.62
CA PRO A 104 1.13 -3.40 0.55
C PRO A 104 1.20 -4.01 1.96
N GLY A 105 0.39 -5.05 2.20
CA GLY A 105 0.28 -5.71 3.50
C GLY A 105 -0.74 -5.08 4.46
N ASN A 106 -1.48 -4.05 4.04
CA ASN A 106 -2.64 -3.56 4.77
C ASN A 106 -3.86 -4.44 4.44
N PHE A 107 -4.34 -5.22 5.40
CA PHE A 107 -5.42 -6.18 5.21
C PHE A 107 -6.79 -5.51 5.03
N ASP A 108 -7.03 -4.31 5.57
CA ASP A 108 -8.25 -3.55 5.32
C ASP A 108 -8.36 -3.17 3.83
N TYR A 109 -7.24 -2.72 3.23
CA TYR A 109 -7.20 -2.40 1.81
C TYR A 109 -7.28 -3.64 0.92
N LEU A 110 -6.70 -4.75 1.37
CA LEU A 110 -6.85 -6.03 0.68
C LEU A 110 -8.31 -6.51 0.71
N MET A 111 -9.02 -6.29 1.84
CA MET A 111 -10.46 -6.52 1.95
C MET A 111 -11.24 -5.63 0.98
N TRP A 112 -10.92 -4.33 0.91
CA TRP A 112 -11.56 -3.44 -0.07
C TRP A 112 -11.41 -3.95 -1.51
N LEU A 113 -10.22 -4.47 -1.84
CA LEU A 113 -9.97 -5.00 -3.18
C LEU A 113 -10.74 -6.29 -3.42
N ALA A 114 -10.81 -7.19 -2.44
CA ALA A 114 -11.58 -8.43 -2.55
C ALA A 114 -13.08 -8.14 -2.78
N ASP A 115 -13.65 -7.24 -1.98
CA ASP A 115 -15.05 -6.81 -2.11
C ASP A 115 -15.29 -6.08 -3.44
N ALA A 116 -14.33 -5.26 -3.88
CA ALA A 116 -14.42 -4.55 -5.15
C ALA A 116 -14.38 -5.48 -6.34
N GLU A 117 -13.55 -6.52 -6.33
CA GLU A 117 -13.51 -7.57 -7.35
C GLU A 117 -14.86 -8.29 -7.46
N ALA A 118 -15.41 -8.76 -6.34
CA ALA A 118 -16.71 -9.41 -6.32
C ALA A 118 -17.84 -8.49 -6.81
N SER A 119 -17.85 -7.23 -6.36
CA SER A 119 -18.83 -6.23 -6.78
C SER A 119 -18.70 -5.88 -8.27
N TYR A 120 -17.48 -5.74 -8.78
CA TYR A 120 -17.20 -5.48 -10.19
C TYR A 120 -17.70 -6.63 -11.08
N ALA A 121 -17.42 -7.88 -10.67
CA ALA A 121 -17.92 -9.07 -11.35
C ALA A 121 -19.45 -9.08 -11.51
N ILE A 122 -20.17 -8.64 -10.47
CA ILE A 122 -21.64 -8.64 -10.47
C ILE A 122 -22.21 -7.53 -11.36
N HIS A 123 -21.60 -6.34 -11.34
CA HIS A 123 -22.22 -5.14 -11.88
C HIS A 123 -21.64 -4.69 -13.24
N ASN A 124 -20.39 -5.02 -13.53
CA ASN A 124 -19.68 -4.51 -14.71
C ASN A 124 -19.37 -5.59 -15.76
N CYS A 125 -19.32 -6.88 -15.36
CA CYS A 125 -19.00 -7.94 -16.30
C CYS A 125 -20.25 -8.55 -16.94
N VAL A 126 -20.07 -9.11 -18.13
CA VAL A 126 -21.13 -9.91 -18.78
C VAL A 126 -21.32 -11.22 -17.99
N ARG A 127 -22.56 -11.54 -17.67
CA ARG A 127 -22.89 -12.72 -16.87
C ARG A 127 -22.36 -14.00 -17.51
N HIS A 128 -21.68 -14.83 -16.72
CA HIS A 128 -21.02 -16.07 -17.13
C HIS A 128 -19.87 -15.90 -18.14
N SER A 129 -19.33 -14.68 -18.29
CA SER A 129 -18.11 -14.46 -19.07
C SER A 129 -16.87 -14.97 -18.31
N ASP A 130 -15.78 -15.19 -19.06
CA ASP A 130 -14.49 -15.53 -18.46
C ASP A 130 -13.97 -14.37 -17.61
N ASP A 131 -14.20 -13.14 -18.01
CA ASP A 131 -13.87 -11.92 -17.27
C ASP A 131 -14.59 -11.86 -15.92
N GLN A 132 -15.91 -12.12 -15.89
CA GLN A 132 -16.65 -12.22 -14.63
C GLN A 132 -16.07 -13.28 -13.70
N LYS A 133 -15.76 -14.43 -14.25
CA LYS A 133 -15.20 -15.55 -13.49
C LYS A 133 -13.82 -15.23 -12.92
N GLU A 134 -12.98 -14.52 -13.70
CA GLU A 134 -11.65 -14.08 -13.27
C GLU A 134 -11.75 -13.14 -12.06
N HIS A 135 -12.64 -12.14 -12.12
CA HIS A 135 -12.87 -11.23 -11.00
C HIS A 135 -13.33 -11.96 -9.72
N PHE A 136 -14.27 -12.90 -9.84
CA PHE A 136 -14.65 -13.72 -8.68
C PHE A 136 -13.51 -14.58 -8.15
N GLN A 137 -12.67 -15.15 -9.01
CA GLN A 137 -11.49 -15.91 -8.59
C GLN A 137 -10.47 -15.04 -7.88
N ASN A 138 -10.26 -13.80 -8.34
CA ASN A 138 -9.41 -12.83 -7.67
C ASN A 138 -9.95 -12.46 -6.30
N ALA A 139 -11.25 -12.21 -6.17
CA ALA A 139 -11.90 -11.94 -4.88
C ALA A 139 -11.64 -13.09 -3.88
N VAL A 140 -11.91 -14.33 -4.30
CA VAL A 140 -11.66 -15.52 -3.47
C VAL A 140 -10.20 -15.60 -3.04
N LYS A 141 -9.27 -15.42 -3.97
CA LYS A 141 -7.83 -15.42 -3.68
C LYS A 141 -7.45 -14.38 -2.62
N TYR A 142 -7.97 -13.16 -2.71
CA TYR A 142 -7.65 -12.11 -1.75
C TYR A 142 -8.26 -12.38 -0.38
N TYR A 143 -9.47 -12.92 -0.30
CA TYR A 143 -10.05 -13.38 0.96
C TYR A 143 -9.25 -14.51 1.58
N GLU A 144 -8.80 -15.50 0.80
CA GLU A 144 -7.94 -16.60 1.27
C GLU A 144 -6.64 -16.06 1.87
N MET A 145 -5.98 -15.08 1.21
CA MET A 145 -4.78 -14.42 1.74
C MET A 145 -5.04 -13.73 3.09
N ILE A 146 -6.19 -13.05 3.24
CA ILE A 146 -6.57 -12.41 4.50
C ILE A 146 -6.77 -13.46 5.60
N ILE A 147 -7.48 -14.55 5.31
CA ILE A 147 -7.76 -15.61 6.28
C ILE A 147 -6.45 -16.27 6.74
N GLU A 148 -5.49 -16.45 5.83
CA GLU A 148 -4.21 -17.08 6.11
C GLU A 148 -3.27 -16.17 6.92
N ASP A 149 -3.08 -14.93 6.50
CA ASP A 149 -1.99 -14.07 6.96
C ASP A 149 -2.42 -13.00 7.98
N CYS A 150 -3.69 -12.57 8.01
CA CYS A 150 -4.15 -11.54 8.93
C CYS A 150 -4.21 -12.08 10.36
N THR A 151 -3.86 -11.25 11.34
CA THR A 151 -3.96 -11.60 12.77
C THR A 151 -5.21 -11.06 13.44
N ASP A 152 -5.94 -10.14 12.79
CA ASP A 152 -7.19 -9.57 13.27
C ASP A 152 -8.35 -10.51 12.96
N ASN A 153 -9.04 -10.96 14.00
CA ASN A 153 -10.14 -11.91 13.87
C ASN A 153 -11.40 -11.29 13.24
N ASP A 154 -11.64 -10.00 13.42
CA ASP A 154 -12.80 -9.35 12.82
C ASP A 154 -12.63 -9.27 11.30
N VAL A 155 -11.45 -8.87 10.83
CA VAL A 155 -11.11 -8.84 9.41
C VAL A 155 -11.12 -10.25 8.80
N LYS A 156 -10.66 -11.28 9.54
CA LYS A 156 -10.76 -12.69 9.09
C LYS A 156 -12.20 -13.15 8.94
N ASN A 157 -13.06 -12.81 9.89
CA ASN A 157 -14.47 -13.20 9.86
C ASN A 157 -15.19 -12.55 8.67
N ASP A 158 -14.90 -11.29 8.38
CA ASP A 158 -15.43 -10.59 7.20
C ASP A 158 -14.94 -11.25 5.89
N ALA A 159 -13.67 -11.67 5.82
CA ALA A 159 -13.12 -12.40 4.68
C ALA A 159 -13.77 -13.78 4.50
N ILE A 160 -14.03 -14.51 5.60
CA ILE A 160 -14.73 -15.78 5.56
C ILE A 160 -16.16 -15.59 5.03
N TYR A 161 -16.86 -14.56 5.50
CA TYR A 161 -18.17 -14.21 4.96
C TYR A 161 -18.11 -13.91 3.46
N GLY A 162 -17.14 -13.09 3.03
CA GLY A 162 -16.93 -12.76 1.62
C GLY A 162 -16.69 -13.99 0.76
N ILE A 163 -15.86 -14.94 1.23
CA ILE A 163 -15.56 -16.18 0.51
C ILE A 163 -16.79 -17.09 0.38
N VAL A 164 -17.56 -17.23 1.46
CA VAL A 164 -18.79 -18.04 1.47
C VAL A 164 -19.81 -17.51 0.46
N MET A 165 -19.89 -16.18 0.34
CA MET A 165 -20.81 -15.54 -0.60
C MET A 165 -20.33 -15.62 -2.06
N THR A 166 -19.02 -15.65 -2.30
CA THR A 166 -18.43 -15.57 -3.66
C THR A 166 -18.22 -16.94 -4.30
N LEU A 167 -17.87 -17.99 -3.51
CA LEU A 167 -17.59 -19.34 -4.02
C LEU A 167 -18.71 -19.95 -4.87
N PRO A 168 -20.02 -19.77 -4.55
CA PRO A 168 -21.11 -20.27 -5.39
C PRO A 168 -21.12 -19.73 -6.82
N ASP A 169 -20.65 -18.50 -7.03
CA ASP A 169 -20.65 -17.84 -8.34
C ASP A 169 -19.60 -18.43 -9.29
N ILE A 170 -18.58 -19.09 -8.75
CA ILE A 170 -17.57 -19.84 -9.52
C ILE A 170 -17.80 -21.37 -9.48
N GLY A 171 -18.95 -21.82 -8.97
CA GLY A 171 -19.34 -23.22 -8.93
C GLY A 171 -18.74 -24.03 -7.76
N ARG A 172 -18.07 -23.40 -6.81
CA ARG A 172 -17.43 -24.05 -5.64
C ARG A 172 -18.35 -24.09 -4.41
N ARG A 173 -19.61 -24.51 -4.57
CA ARG A 173 -20.65 -24.47 -3.51
C ARG A 173 -20.32 -25.35 -2.31
N ASP A 174 -19.76 -26.54 -2.53
CA ASP A 174 -19.43 -27.47 -1.45
C ASP A 174 -18.33 -26.90 -0.54
N GLU A 175 -17.41 -26.12 -1.11
CA GLU A 175 -16.38 -25.41 -0.37
C GLU A 175 -16.96 -24.25 0.45
N ALA A 176 -17.92 -23.50 -0.09
CA ALA A 176 -18.64 -22.48 0.68
C ALA A 176 -19.30 -23.07 1.93
N VAL A 177 -19.94 -24.24 1.78
CA VAL A 177 -20.54 -24.97 2.92
C VAL A 177 -19.47 -25.41 3.92
N SER A 178 -18.30 -25.79 3.45
CA SER A 178 -17.19 -26.21 4.33
C SER A 178 -16.65 -25.03 5.13
N TYR A 179 -16.42 -23.88 4.51
CA TYR A 179 -16.03 -22.64 5.19
C TYR A 179 -17.05 -22.22 6.26
N ALA A 180 -18.34 -22.21 5.91
CA ALA A 180 -19.41 -21.82 6.82
C ALA A 180 -19.60 -22.77 8.03
N LYS A 181 -19.06 -24.00 7.99
CA LYS A 181 -19.13 -24.97 9.10
C LYS A 181 -17.88 -24.96 9.98
N GLN A 182 -16.75 -24.50 9.45
CA GLN A 182 -15.46 -24.49 10.16
C GLN A 182 -15.27 -23.24 11.00
N HIS A 183 -15.97 -22.19 10.67
CA HIS A 183 -15.91 -20.88 11.27
C HIS A 183 -17.30 -20.38 11.69
#